data_f69daf9200a62a73edb44d5ca3926bca
#
_entry.id   f69daf9200a62a73edb44d5ca3926bca
#
_cell.length_a   1.000
_cell.length_b   1.000
_cell.length_c   1.000
_cell.angle_alpha   90.00
_cell.angle_beta   90.00
_cell.angle_gamma   90.00
#
_symmetry.space_group_name_H-M   'P 1'
#
loop_
_entity.id
_entity.type
_entity.pdbx_description
1 polymer ?
#
loop_
_entity_poly.entity_id
_entity_poly.type
_entity_poly.pdbx_seq_one_letter_code
_entity_poly.pdbx_strand_id
1 'polypeptide(L)'
;HPAAATSFVMAAVAENGKHAAPNGNGKNGHADPNADAVPPADGLQLARRTGVHAARFALGGILTALFLRRAKFLNLHRGTTPYEAASRVVSVVHATVASIRSLQLAHARGGLKSPFTLFDPWLSGAQGSAPNTAEESEVFAFSSGYWIADLLYLLGYERDPLFVLHHVLTLTIWPQSMASGRGAAVPTLACALGEASTPFLGLWWLAKRAGNTTLEAPLSNAFTASFLPLRVGLLPMYALAFLRAAFSGKLDAVLGAARARLWAVLIAAAGAGSLVWAKALVAGFLKAQKSVKA
;
A
#
# COMPACT_ATOMS: atom_id res chain seq x y z
N HIS A 1 -17.25 -23.56 -4.69
CA HIS A 1 -18.22 -22.52 -4.37
C HIS A 1 -17.48 -21.20 -4.12
N PRO A 2 -17.80 -20.11 -4.83
CA PRO A 2 -17.10 -18.82 -4.70
C PRO A 2 -17.39 -18.09 -3.36
N ALA A 3 -18.31 -18.59 -2.55
CA ALA A 3 -18.77 -17.94 -1.33
C ALA A 3 -17.74 -17.84 -0.18
N ALA A 4 -16.75 -18.74 -0.14
CA ALA A 4 -15.80 -18.78 0.99
C ALA A 4 -14.74 -17.65 0.95
N ALA A 5 -14.27 -17.29 -0.25
CA ALA A 5 -13.28 -16.21 -0.39
C ALA A 5 -13.90 -14.84 -0.14
N THR A 6 -15.14 -14.63 -0.57
CA THR A 6 -15.91 -13.40 -0.35
C THR A 6 -16.25 -13.22 1.14
N SER A 7 -16.53 -14.31 1.86
CA SER A 7 -16.82 -14.28 3.31
C SER A 7 -15.61 -13.86 4.13
N PHE A 8 -14.38 -14.26 3.74
CA PHE A 8 -13.16 -13.86 4.47
C PHE A 8 -12.84 -12.38 4.30
N VAL A 9 -13.02 -11.83 3.09
CA VAL A 9 -12.81 -10.40 2.83
C VAL A 9 -13.88 -9.56 3.53
N MET A 10 -15.14 -10.00 3.54
CA MET A 10 -16.24 -9.29 4.21
C MET A 10 -16.14 -9.37 5.73
N ALA A 11 -15.64 -10.45 6.31
CA ALA A 11 -15.40 -10.55 7.75
C ALA A 11 -14.29 -9.60 8.22
N ALA A 12 -13.21 -9.45 7.47
CA ALA A 12 -12.13 -8.50 7.77
C ALA A 12 -12.59 -7.03 7.69
N VAL A 13 -13.62 -6.73 6.86
CA VAL A 13 -14.20 -5.40 6.73
C VAL A 13 -15.30 -5.16 7.79
N ALA A 14 -16.05 -6.19 8.19
CA ALA A 14 -17.19 -6.06 9.11
C ALA A 14 -16.80 -5.95 10.60
N GLU A 15 -15.68 -6.52 11.02
CA GLU A 15 -15.22 -6.41 12.42
C GLU A 15 -14.81 -4.98 12.82
N ASN A 16 -14.47 -4.11 11.86
CA ASN A 16 -14.06 -2.74 12.13
C ASN A 16 -15.20 -1.69 12.05
N GLY A 17 -16.43 -2.11 11.78
CA GLY A 17 -17.57 -1.20 11.57
C GLY A 17 -18.41 -0.85 12.81
N LYS A 18 -18.08 -1.36 14.01
CA LYS A 18 -18.87 -1.14 15.24
C LYS A 18 -18.22 -0.15 16.19
N HIS A 19 -17.93 1.05 15.76
CA HIS A 19 -17.76 2.16 16.67
C HIS A 19 -18.99 3.06 16.59
N ALA A 20 -19.74 3.10 17.70
CA ALA A 20 -20.96 3.86 17.89
C ALA A 20 -20.72 5.35 17.59
N ALA A 21 -21.64 5.95 16.87
CA ALA A 21 -21.71 7.40 16.72
C ALA A 21 -21.84 8.05 18.10
N PRO A 22 -21.08 9.10 18.42
CA PRO A 22 -21.27 9.84 19.64
C PRO A 22 -22.56 10.64 19.55
N ASN A 23 -23.45 10.47 20.53
CA ASN A 23 -24.63 11.27 20.71
C ASN A 23 -24.25 12.75 20.86
N GLY A 24 -24.63 13.54 19.88
CA GLY A 24 -24.46 14.99 19.91
C GLY A 24 -25.38 15.61 20.93
N ASN A 25 -24.80 16.06 22.04
CA ASN A 25 -25.43 17.05 22.91
C ASN A 25 -24.51 18.27 22.95
N GLY A 26 -24.97 19.34 22.29
CA GLY A 26 -24.21 20.56 22.10
C GLY A 26 -23.91 21.25 23.45
N LYS A 27 -22.61 21.37 23.71
CA LYS A 27 -22.03 22.46 24.48
C LYS A 27 -20.81 22.94 23.73
N ASN A 28 -20.74 24.23 23.43
CA ASN A 28 -19.57 24.90 22.83
C ASN A 28 -18.38 24.80 23.79
N GLY A 29 -17.77 23.62 23.86
CA GLY A 29 -16.46 23.40 24.43
C GLY A 29 -15.48 23.43 23.28
N HIS A 30 -14.41 24.17 23.36
CA HIS A 30 -13.24 24.00 22.52
C HIS A 30 -12.86 22.52 22.57
N ALA A 31 -13.12 21.80 21.48
CA ALA A 31 -12.64 20.44 21.36
C ALA A 31 -11.11 20.50 21.45
N ASP A 32 -10.54 19.80 22.41
CA ASP A 32 -9.10 19.65 22.53
C ASP A 32 -8.59 18.95 21.24
N PRO A 33 -7.80 19.63 20.40
CA PRO A 33 -7.33 19.05 19.15
C PRO A 33 -6.44 17.81 19.38
N ASN A 34 -6.09 17.49 20.63
CA ASN A 34 -5.31 16.33 21.01
C ASN A 34 -6.14 15.22 21.67
N ALA A 35 -7.47 15.41 21.84
CA ALA A 35 -8.30 14.43 22.55
C ALA A 35 -8.26 13.01 21.93
N ASP A 36 -8.01 12.92 20.60
CA ASP A 36 -7.90 11.68 19.86
C ASP A 36 -6.43 11.28 19.55
N ALA A 37 -5.46 12.00 20.13
CA ALA A 37 -4.06 11.71 19.92
C ALA A 37 -3.71 10.36 20.55
N VAL A 38 -3.46 9.36 19.72
CA VAL A 38 -2.91 8.09 20.20
C VAL A 38 -1.48 8.34 20.67
N PRO A 39 -1.16 8.03 21.95
CA PRO A 39 0.22 8.12 22.42
C PRO A 39 1.14 7.33 21.50
N PRO A 40 2.44 7.70 21.39
CA PRO A 40 3.40 6.95 20.60
C PRO A 40 3.23 5.46 20.93
N ALA A 41 3.00 4.65 19.90
CA ALA A 41 2.75 3.23 20.11
C ALA A 41 3.93 2.64 20.89
N ASP A 42 3.64 1.97 22.01
CA ASP A 42 4.65 1.14 22.65
C ASP A 42 5.23 0.20 21.58
N GLY A 43 6.55 0.23 21.41
CA GLY A 43 7.23 -0.53 20.36
C GLY A 43 6.89 -2.02 20.41
N LEU A 44 6.60 -2.55 21.62
CA LEU A 44 6.18 -3.93 21.83
C LEU A 44 4.76 -4.17 21.29
N GLN A 45 3.82 -3.26 21.51
CA GLN A 45 2.46 -3.37 20.96
C GLN A 45 2.48 -3.29 19.43
N LEU A 46 3.27 -2.40 18.90
CA LEU A 46 3.44 -2.28 17.44
C LEU A 46 4.01 -3.57 16.85
N ALA A 47 5.11 -4.09 17.42
CA ALA A 47 5.74 -5.33 16.99
C ALA A 47 4.74 -6.50 17.06
N ARG A 48 3.95 -6.58 18.14
CA ARG A 48 2.90 -7.60 18.31
C ARG A 48 1.82 -7.50 17.23
N ARG A 49 1.26 -6.32 16.98
CA ARG A 49 0.23 -6.13 15.92
C ARG A 49 0.78 -6.48 14.55
N THR A 50 1.93 -5.97 14.18
CA THR A 50 2.61 -6.28 12.91
C THR A 50 2.89 -7.78 12.78
N GLY A 51 3.38 -8.43 13.85
CA GLY A 51 3.63 -9.87 13.87
C GLY A 51 2.37 -10.71 13.68
N VAL A 52 1.24 -10.31 14.28
CA VAL A 52 -0.05 -10.96 14.07
C VAL A 52 -0.50 -10.86 12.62
N HIS A 53 -0.37 -9.68 12.00
CA HIS A 53 -0.71 -9.52 10.58
C HIS A 53 0.24 -10.31 9.68
N ALA A 54 1.54 -10.32 9.94
CA ALA A 54 2.50 -11.12 9.18
C ALA A 54 2.16 -12.62 9.24
N ALA A 55 1.82 -13.14 10.42
CA ALA A 55 1.38 -14.52 10.58
C ALA A 55 0.07 -14.81 9.82
N ARG A 56 -0.90 -13.90 9.86
CA ARG A 56 -2.17 -14.01 9.10
C ARG A 56 -1.91 -14.06 7.59
N PHE A 57 -1.06 -13.20 7.06
CA PHE A 57 -0.72 -13.19 5.63
C PHE A 57 0.06 -14.44 5.23
N ALA A 58 1.04 -14.88 6.02
CA ALA A 58 1.79 -16.11 5.75
C ALA A 58 0.87 -17.33 5.76
N LEU A 59 0.02 -17.48 6.77
CA LEU A 59 -0.97 -18.55 6.86
C LEU A 59 -1.98 -18.50 5.71
N GLY A 60 -2.51 -17.31 5.40
CA GLY A 60 -3.40 -17.08 4.26
C GLY A 60 -2.78 -17.52 2.95
N GLY A 61 -1.51 -17.19 2.72
CA GLY A 61 -0.73 -17.61 1.56
C GLY A 61 -0.59 -19.15 1.47
N ILE A 62 -0.22 -19.78 2.59
CA ILE A 62 -0.10 -21.24 2.67
C ILE A 62 -1.45 -21.91 2.37
N LEU A 63 -2.53 -21.48 3.03
CA LEU A 63 -3.86 -22.05 2.83
C LEU A 63 -4.35 -21.86 1.39
N THR A 64 -4.10 -20.68 0.80
CA THR A 64 -4.42 -20.41 -0.61
C THR A 64 -3.62 -21.32 -1.54
N ALA A 65 -2.33 -21.52 -1.31
CA ALA A 65 -1.49 -22.40 -2.11
C ALA A 65 -1.97 -23.85 -2.02
N LEU A 66 -2.31 -24.33 -0.82
CA LEU A 66 -2.86 -25.68 -0.63
C LEU A 66 -4.21 -25.85 -1.32
N PHE A 67 -5.08 -24.85 -1.25
CA PHE A 67 -6.36 -24.83 -1.96
C PHE A 67 -6.15 -24.89 -3.48
N LEU A 68 -5.32 -24.01 -4.03
CA LEU A 68 -5.02 -23.97 -5.47
C LEU A 68 -4.39 -25.27 -5.97
N ARG A 69 -3.54 -25.91 -5.15
CA ARG A 69 -2.95 -27.23 -5.45
C ARG A 69 -4.00 -28.33 -5.53
N ARG A 70 -5.00 -28.31 -4.63
CA ARG A 70 -6.06 -29.32 -4.58
C ARG A 70 -7.16 -29.10 -5.59
N ALA A 71 -7.54 -27.84 -5.81
CA ALA A 71 -8.75 -27.52 -6.58
C ALA A 71 -8.62 -27.81 -8.06
N LYS A 72 -7.41 -28.06 -8.61
CA LYS A 72 -7.14 -28.15 -10.07
C LYS A 72 -7.84 -27.07 -10.89
N PHE A 73 -8.30 -26.03 -10.18
CA PHE A 73 -9.29 -25.04 -10.65
C PHE A 73 -8.67 -24.04 -11.60
N LEU A 74 -7.37 -23.81 -11.48
CA LEU A 74 -6.61 -23.00 -12.41
C LEU A 74 -5.72 -23.97 -13.20
N ASN A 75 -6.01 -24.16 -14.47
CA ASN A 75 -5.02 -24.67 -15.42
C ASN A 75 -3.89 -23.64 -15.53
N LEU A 76 -3.14 -23.51 -14.42
CA LEU A 76 -1.99 -22.62 -14.42
C LEU A 76 -1.04 -23.06 -15.51
N HIS A 77 -0.72 -22.15 -16.42
CA HIS A 77 0.23 -22.41 -17.50
C HIS A 77 1.50 -23.06 -16.96
N ARG A 78 2.10 -23.95 -17.75
CA ARG A 78 3.35 -24.65 -17.41
C ARG A 78 4.37 -23.70 -16.81
N GLY A 79 4.84 -23.99 -15.59
CA GLY A 79 5.84 -23.21 -14.86
C GLY A 79 5.32 -22.31 -13.74
N THR A 80 3.99 -22.12 -13.61
CA THR A 80 3.44 -21.36 -12.46
C THR A 80 3.22 -22.27 -11.28
N THR A 81 3.80 -21.96 -10.14
CA THR A 81 3.60 -22.74 -8.92
C THR A 81 2.35 -22.26 -8.17
N PRO A 82 1.66 -23.15 -7.40
CA PRO A 82 0.56 -22.72 -6.52
C PRO A 82 0.98 -21.64 -5.52
N TYR A 83 2.23 -21.62 -5.09
CA TYR A 83 2.77 -20.61 -4.17
C TYR A 83 2.88 -19.23 -4.82
N GLU A 84 3.33 -19.17 -6.07
CA GLU A 84 3.39 -17.92 -6.84
C GLU A 84 1.99 -17.34 -7.06
N ALA A 85 1.03 -18.16 -7.45
CA ALA A 85 -0.36 -17.72 -7.60
C ALA A 85 -0.97 -17.29 -6.25
N ALA A 86 -0.65 -17.97 -5.16
CA ALA A 86 -1.11 -17.62 -3.81
C ALA A 86 -0.53 -16.28 -3.35
N SER A 87 0.76 -16.03 -3.58
CA SER A 87 1.38 -14.71 -3.30
C SER A 87 0.64 -13.59 -4.05
N ARG A 88 0.30 -13.80 -5.33
CA ARG A 88 -0.46 -12.80 -6.10
C ARG A 88 -1.88 -12.58 -5.57
N VAL A 89 -2.59 -13.63 -5.13
CA VAL A 89 -3.91 -13.48 -4.49
C VAL A 89 -3.80 -12.69 -3.20
N VAL A 90 -2.83 -13.01 -2.35
CA VAL A 90 -2.60 -12.30 -1.08
C VAL A 90 -2.22 -10.84 -1.34
N SER A 91 -1.39 -10.57 -2.35
CA SER A 91 -1.04 -9.22 -2.78
C SER A 91 -2.25 -8.41 -3.25
N VAL A 92 -3.16 -9.02 -4.03
CA VAL A 92 -4.42 -8.37 -4.45
C VAL A 92 -5.28 -7.98 -3.25
N VAL A 93 -5.44 -8.88 -2.29
CA VAL A 93 -6.22 -8.62 -1.07
C VAL A 93 -5.59 -7.48 -0.26
N HIS A 94 -4.27 -7.56 0.01
CA HIS A 94 -3.56 -6.52 0.72
C HIS A 94 -3.70 -5.17 0.04
N ALA A 95 -3.32 -5.07 -1.25
CA ALA A 95 -3.30 -3.82 -1.97
C ALA A 95 -4.69 -3.19 -2.10
N THR A 96 -5.74 -4.00 -2.25
CA THR A 96 -7.13 -3.50 -2.27
C THR A 96 -7.51 -2.87 -0.93
N VAL A 97 -7.27 -3.56 0.17
CA VAL A 97 -7.60 -3.06 1.52
C VAL A 97 -6.73 -1.84 1.85
N ALA A 98 -5.42 -1.93 1.63
CA ALA A 98 -4.46 -0.88 1.95
C ALA A 98 -4.74 0.41 1.15
N SER A 99 -5.02 0.32 -0.16
CA SER A 99 -5.31 1.49 -0.98
C SER A 99 -6.64 2.15 -0.59
N ILE A 100 -7.71 1.37 -0.39
CA ILE A 100 -9.01 1.93 0.03
C ILE A 100 -8.90 2.62 1.38
N ARG A 101 -8.31 1.97 2.38
CA ARG A 101 -8.15 2.54 3.72
C ARG A 101 -7.25 3.79 3.71
N SER A 102 -6.14 3.74 2.98
CA SER A 102 -5.26 4.89 2.84
C SER A 102 -5.92 6.07 2.12
N LEU A 103 -6.76 5.83 1.10
CA LEU A 103 -7.55 6.89 0.46
C LEU A 103 -8.60 7.49 1.40
N GLN A 104 -9.27 6.65 2.21
CA GLN A 104 -10.24 7.12 3.22
C GLN A 104 -9.56 8.00 4.28
N LEU A 105 -8.40 7.57 4.79
CA LEU A 105 -7.61 8.34 5.75
C LEU A 105 -7.08 9.65 5.13
N ALA A 106 -6.61 9.59 3.88
CA ALA A 106 -6.20 10.76 3.12
C ALA A 106 -7.35 11.77 2.96
N HIS A 107 -8.54 11.29 2.64
CA HIS A 107 -9.74 12.13 2.54
C HIS A 107 -10.14 12.73 3.89
N ALA A 108 -10.17 11.95 4.95
CA ALA A 108 -10.50 12.39 6.31
C ALA A 108 -9.58 13.52 6.80
N ARG A 109 -8.28 13.44 6.43
CA ARG A 109 -7.33 14.53 6.68
C ARG A 109 -7.45 15.73 5.71
N GLY A 110 -8.42 15.73 4.80
CA GLY A 110 -8.64 16.81 3.82
C GLY A 110 -7.66 16.84 2.66
N GLY A 111 -6.82 15.82 2.49
CA GLY A 111 -5.74 15.78 1.49
C GLY A 111 -6.19 15.60 0.04
N LEU A 112 -7.46 15.31 -0.22
CA LEU A 112 -7.98 15.10 -1.59
C LEU A 112 -8.73 16.30 -2.15
N LYS A 113 -8.67 17.47 -1.50
CA LYS A 113 -9.47 18.66 -1.91
C LYS A 113 -8.96 19.33 -3.20
N SER A 114 -7.68 19.22 -3.51
CA SER A 114 -7.12 19.77 -4.75
C SER A 114 -5.86 18.98 -5.17
N PRO A 115 -5.73 18.58 -6.43
CA PRO A 115 -4.53 17.90 -6.92
C PRO A 115 -3.27 18.79 -6.87
N PHE A 116 -3.41 20.12 -6.90
CA PHE A 116 -2.28 21.04 -6.88
C PHE A 116 -1.83 21.42 -5.46
N THR A 117 -2.75 21.36 -4.47
CA THR A 117 -2.45 21.57 -3.06
C THR A 117 -2.34 20.25 -2.28
N LEU A 118 -2.50 19.14 -2.97
CA LEU A 118 -2.52 17.79 -2.39
C LEU A 118 -1.29 17.50 -1.53
N PHE A 119 -0.15 18.04 -1.92
CA PHE A 119 1.13 17.74 -1.29
C PHE A 119 1.60 18.77 -0.27
N ASP A 120 1.09 19.99 -0.31
CA ASP A 120 1.57 21.07 0.53
C ASP A 120 1.01 21.06 1.96
N PRO A 121 -0.31 20.89 2.20
CA PRO A 121 -0.87 20.76 3.56
C PRO A 121 -0.39 19.49 4.29
N TRP A 122 -0.05 18.45 3.52
CA TRP A 122 0.43 17.17 4.04
C TRP A 122 1.88 17.21 4.48
N LEU A 123 2.68 18.06 3.84
CA LEU A 123 4.12 18.13 4.04
C LEU A 123 4.54 19.26 4.97
N SER A 124 3.76 20.35 5.07
CA SER A 124 4.17 21.54 5.80
C SER A 124 3.09 22.14 6.73
N GLY A 125 1.86 21.67 6.64
CA GLY A 125 0.74 22.21 7.40
C GLY A 125 0.45 21.50 8.73
N ALA A 126 -0.57 21.99 9.43
CA ALA A 126 -1.08 21.40 10.68
C ALA A 126 -1.38 19.91 10.56
N GLN A 127 -1.74 19.43 9.37
CA GLN A 127 -2.04 18.04 9.09
C GLN A 127 -0.83 17.11 9.08
N GLY A 128 0.31 17.57 8.54
CA GLY A 128 1.56 16.80 8.56
C GLY A 128 2.13 16.66 9.97
N SER A 129 1.87 17.64 10.84
CA SER A 129 2.30 17.64 12.24
C SER A 129 1.29 17.02 13.21
N ALA A 130 0.07 16.74 12.76
CA ALA A 130 -0.95 16.13 13.60
C ALA A 130 -0.50 14.76 14.12
N PRO A 131 -0.91 14.36 15.34
CA PRO A 131 -0.68 13.04 15.85
C PRO A 131 -1.24 11.95 14.92
N ASN A 132 -0.59 10.79 14.91
CA ASN A 132 -1.11 9.63 14.20
C ASN A 132 -2.41 9.15 14.85
N THR A 133 -3.38 8.75 14.02
CA THR A 133 -4.62 8.15 14.53
C THR A 133 -4.44 6.64 14.77
N ALA A 134 -5.36 6.07 15.57
CA ALA A 134 -5.40 4.62 15.77
C ALA A 134 -5.60 3.86 14.45
N GLU A 135 -6.41 4.41 13.55
CA GLU A 135 -6.71 3.83 12.25
C GLU A 135 -5.50 3.85 11.31
N GLU A 136 -4.74 4.95 11.29
CA GLU A 136 -3.48 5.00 10.56
C GLU A 136 -2.49 3.95 11.08
N SER A 137 -2.38 3.84 12.39
CA SER A 137 -1.51 2.85 13.03
C SER A 137 -1.91 1.42 12.67
N GLU A 138 -3.21 1.13 12.56
CA GLU A 138 -3.71 -0.18 12.16
C GLU A 138 -3.42 -0.49 10.69
N VAL A 139 -3.65 0.47 9.78
CA VAL A 139 -3.30 0.32 8.35
C VAL A 139 -1.80 0.06 8.18
N PHE A 140 -0.98 0.70 8.99
CA PHE A 140 0.47 0.50 8.93
C PHE A 140 0.90 -0.86 9.49
N ALA A 141 0.33 -1.29 10.60
CA ALA A 141 0.60 -2.62 11.14
C ALA A 141 0.17 -3.72 10.16
N PHE A 142 -1.01 -3.56 9.56
CA PHE A 142 -1.53 -4.44 8.52
C PHE A 142 -0.60 -4.53 7.31
N SER A 143 -0.22 -3.39 6.73
CA SER A 143 0.65 -3.36 5.54
C SER A 143 2.07 -3.80 5.85
N SER A 144 2.63 -3.42 7.00
CA SER A 144 3.95 -3.91 7.44
C SER A 144 3.96 -5.42 7.62
N GLY A 145 2.87 -5.99 8.15
CA GLY A 145 2.71 -7.43 8.27
C GLY A 145 2.70 -8.14 6.91
N TYR A 146 1.99 -7.58 5.93
CA TYR A 146 2.03 -8.08 4.56
C TYR A 146 3.45 -8.01 3.97
N TRP A 147 4.11 -6.86 4.03
CA TRP A 147 5.44 -6.70 3.45
C TRP A 147 6.49 -7.60 4.08
N ILE A 148 6.40 -7.90 5.38
CA ILE A 148 7.26 -8.89 6.03
C ILE A 148 7.00 -10.28 5.43
N ALA A 149 5.74 -10.70 5.34
CA ALA A 149 5.38 -12.01 4.79
C ALA A 149 5.79 -12.16 3.32
N ASP A 150 5.55 -11.11 2.51
CA ASP A 150 5.90 -11.10 1.09
C ASP A 150 7.42 -11.00 0.88
N LEU A 151 8.14 -10.24 1.71
CA LEU A 151 9.61 -10.21 1.68
C LEU A 151 10.22 -11.58 1.95
N LEU A 152 9.70 -12.33 2.91
CA LEU A 152 10.14 -13.70 3.18
C LEU A 152 9.88 -14.62 1.98
N TYR A 153 8.72 -14.47 1.31
CA TYR A 153 8.43 -15.17 0.07
C TYR A 153 9.40 -14.79 -1.04
N LEU A 154 9.66 -13.50 -1.27
CA LEU A 154 10.58 -13.00 -2.28
C LEU A 154 12.00 -13.53 -2.07
N LEU A 155 12.49 -13.49 -0.85
CA LEU A 155 13.84 -14.01 -0.51
C LEU A 155 13.96 -15.52 -0.71
N GLY A 156 12.88 -16.26 -0.46
CA GLY A 156 12.85 -17.72 -0.59
C GLY A 156 12.65 -18.22 -2.02
N TYR A 157 11.82 -17.55 -2.81
CA TYR A 157 11.31 -18.10 -4.07
C TYR A 157 11.55 -17.23 -5.31
N GLU A 158 11.18 -15.95 -5.28
CA GLU A 158 11.16 -15.12 -6.51
C GLU A 158 12.49 -14.36 -6.73
N ARG A 159 13.12 -13.93 -5.64
CA ARG A 159 14.43 -13.24 -5.61
C ARG A 159 14.55 -12.01 -6.54
N ASP A 160 13.46 -11.33 -6.82
CA ASP A 160 13.52 -10.09 -7.61
C ASP A 160 14.12 -8.97 -6.74
N PRO A 161 15.31 -8.44 -7.08
CA PRO A 161 16.01 -7.46 -6.25
C PRO A 161 15.27 -6.13 -6.14
N LEU A 162 14.48 -5.76 -7.15
CA LEU A 162 13.74 -4.50 -7.16
C LEU A 162 12.54 -4.57 -6.20
N PHE A 163 11.83 -5.70 -6.16
CA PHE A 163 10.78 -5.94 -5.17
C PHE A 163 11.34 -6.06 -3.76
N VAL A 164 12.44 -6.77 -3.57
CA VAL A 164 13.12 -6.86 -2.26
C VAL A 164 13.50 -5.46 -1.77
N LEU A 165 14.13 -4.64 -2.61
CA LEU A 165 14.47 -3.27 -2.28
C LEU A 165 13.24 -2.45 -1.92
N HIS A 166 12.16 -2.55 -2.69
CA HIS A 166 10.90 -1.87 -2.42
C HIS A 166 10.36 -2.19 -1.01
N HIS A 167 10.32 -3.47 -0.63
CA HIS A 167 9.85 -3.89 0.69
C HIS A 167 10.76 -3.41 1.82
N VAL A 168 12.08 -3.43 1.63
CA VAL A 168 13.03 -2.89 2.61
C VAL A 168 12.82 -1.38 2.81
N LEU A 169 12.64 -0.62 1.73
CA LEU A 169 12.37 0.83 1.81
C LEU A 169 11.07 1.13 2.56
N THR A 170 10.01 0.42 2.24
CA THR A 170 8.71 0.61 2.92
C THR A 170 8.77 0.22 4.39
N LEU A 171 9.36 -0.94 4.71
CA LEU A 171 9.56 -1.39 6.10
C LEU A 171 10.49 -0.50 6.91
N THR A 172 11.31 0.33 6.26
CA THR A 172 12.12 1.34 6.97
C THR A 172 11.30 2.56 7.35
N ILE A 173 10.42 3.06 6.47
CA ILE A 173 9.68 4.30 6.70
C ILE A 173 8.49 4.10 7.66
N TRP A 174 7.69 3.07 7.45
CA TRP A 174 6.39 2.91 8.10
C TRP A 174 6.48 2.64 9.61
N PRO A 175 7.32 1.71 10.09
CA PRO A 175 7.49 1.53 11.53
C PRO A 175 8.04 2.79 12.23
N GLN A 176 8.90 3.56 11.56
CA GLN A 176 9.42 4.80 12.12
C GLN A 176 8.32 5.87 12.27
N SER A 177 7.39 5.96 11.31
CA SER A 177 6.23 6.86 11.41
C SER A 177 5.36 6.50 12.61
N MET A 178 5.11 5.21 12.82
CA MET A 178 4.31 4.74 13.96
C MET A 178 5.02 4.98 15.29
N ALA A 179 6.31 4.66 15.37
CA ALA A 179 7.10 4.86 16.58
C ALA A 179 7.24 6.33 16.99
N SER A 180 7.18 7.26 16.01
CA SER A 180 7.23 8.70 16.29
C SER A 180 5.91 9.28 16.78
N GLY A 181 4.80 8.56 16.63
CA GLY A 181 3.45 9.05 16.91
C GLY A 181 2.98 10.19 16.00
N ARG A 182 3.76 10.54 14.98
CA ARG A 182 3.50 11.64 14.03
C ARG A 182 3.98 11.28 12.64
N GLY A 183 3.51 12.04 11.64
CA GLY A 183 3.97 11.92 10.26
C GLY A 183 3.30 10.79 9.46
N ALA A 184 2.24 10.16 9.98
CA ALA A 184 1.51 9.10 9.29
C ALA A 184 0.89 9.56 7.96
N ALA A 185 0.55 10.83 7.86
CA ALA A 185 0.02 11.40 6.62
C ALA A 185 0.91 11.10 5.41
N VAL A 186 2.23 11.13 5.58
CA VAL A 186 3.22 10.91 4.51
C VAL A 186 3.14 9.50 3.95
N PRO A 187 3.39 8.43 4.72
CA PRO A 187 3.30 7.07 4.21
C PRO A 187 1.86 6.68 3.81
N THR A 188 0.82 7.25 4.44
CA THR A 188 -0.58 7.01 4.04
C THR A 188 -0.82 7.43 2.59
N LEU A 189 -0.41 8.64 2.20
CA LEU A 189 -0.57 9.08 0.82
C LEU A 189 0.32 8.27 -0.14
N ALA A 190 1.56 7.99 0.25
CA ALA A 190 2.46 7.13 -0.53
C ALA A 190 1.87 5.74 -0.77
N CYS A 191 1.20 5.16 0.25
CA CYS A 191 0.49 3.90 0.11
C CYS A 191 -0.68 4.00 -0.87
N ALA A 192 -1.54 5.00 -0.72
CA ALA A 192 -2.66 5.20 -1.62
C ALA A 192 -2.20 5.27 -3.09
N LEU A 193 -1.17 6.08 -3.37
CA LEU A 193 -0.60 6.22 -4.72
C LEU A 193 0.12 4.96 -5.20
N GLY A 194 0.79 4.28 -4.28
CA GLY A 194 1.59 3.10 -4.56
C GLY A 194 0.76 1.83 -4.76
N GLU A 195 -0.27 1.61 -3.96
CA GLU A 195 -1.00 0.35 -3.93
C GLU A 195 -2.25 0.33 -4.82
N ALA A 196 -2.81 1.47 -5.21
CA ALA A 196 -4.08 1.49 -5.94
C ALA A 196 -4.04 0.83 -7.33
N SER A 197 -2.88 0.69 -7.95
CA SER A 197 -2.72 -0.04 -9.22
C SER A 197 -2.40 -1.53 -9.03
N THR A 198 -1.93 -1.94 -7.86
CA THR A 198 -1.46 -3.31 -7.57
C THR A 198 -2.56 -4.37 -7.67
N PRO A 199 -3.85 -4.12 -7.29
CA PRO A 199 -4.92 -5.09 -7.50
C PRO A 199 -5.11 -5.47 -8.98
N PHE A 200 -5.06 -4.50 -9.88
CA PHE A 200 -5.20 -4.74 -11.32
C PHE A 200 -4.00 -5.52 -11.87
N LEU A 201 -2.78 -5.22 -11.40
CA LEU A 201 -1.58 -5.97 -11.75
C LEU A 201 -1.70 -7.45 -11.34
N GLY A 202 -2.09 -7.71 -10.10
CA GLY A 202 -2.24 -9.07 -9.59
C GLY A 202 -3.34 -9.86 -10.32
N LEU A 203 -4.50 -9.23 -10.55
CA LEU A 203 -5.60 -9.85 -11.27
C LEU A 203 -5.24 -10.10 -12.75
N TRP A 204 -4.58 -9.15 -13.42
CA TRP A 204 -4.07 -9.36 -14.78
C TRP A 204 -3.09 -10.53 -14.85
N TRP A 205 -2.14 -10.59 -13.92
CA TRP A 205 -1.17 -11.68 -13.86
C TRP A 205 -1.87 -13.04 -13.69
N LEU A 206 -2.85 -13.13 -12.77
CA LEU A 206 -3.62 -14.34 -12.54
C LEU A 206 -4.43 -14.75 -13.79
N ALA A 207 -5.13 -13.80 -14.45
CA ALA A 207 -5.88 -14.05 -15.67
C ALA A 207 -4.98 -14.59 -16.79
N LYS A 208 -3.83 -13.95 -16.99
CA LYS A 208 -2.82 -14.37 -17.98
C LYS A 208 -2.30 -15.79 -17.70
N ARG A 209 -1.99 -16.11 -16.45
CA ARG A 209 -1.50 -17.44 -16.06
C ARG A 209 -2.59 -18.51 -16.10
N ALA A 210 -3.84 -18.13 -15.93
CA ALA A 210 -4.98 -19.02 -16.13
C ALA A 210 -5.37 -19.19 -17.61
N GLY A 211 -4.73 -18.52 -18.56
CA GLY A 211 -5.09 -18.53 -19.97
C GLY A 211 -6.45 -17.88 -20.26
N ASN A 212 -6.94 -17.01 -19.36
CA ASN A 212 -8.22 -16.34 -19.52
C ASN A 212 -8.09 -15.09 -20.37
N THR A 213 -8.13 -15.26 -21.69
CA THR A 213 -7.99 -14.18 -22.67
C THR A 213 -9.09 -13.13 -22.58
N THR A 214 -10.27 -13.49 -22.09
CA THR A 214 -11.40 -12.55 -21.92
C THR A 214 -11.10 -11.51 -20.84
N LEU A 215 -10.43 -11.89 -19.76
CA LEU A 215 -10.07 -11.01 -18.65
C LEU A 215 -8.68 -10.38 -18.80
N GLU A 216 -7.78 -10.98 -19.55
CA GLU A 216 -6.39 -10.52 -19.68
C GLU A 216 -6.31 -9.08 -20.23
N ALA A 217 -6.97 -8.80 -21.33
CA ALA A 217 -6.92 -7.48 -21.99
C ALA A 217 -7.55 -6.37 -21.13
N PRO A 218 -8.77 -6.48 -20.60
CA PRO A 218 -9.36 -5.43 -19.77
C PRO A 218 -8.58 -5.19 -18.48
N LEU A 219 -8.04 -6.23 -17.84
CA LEU A 219 -7.23 -6.07 -16.61
C LEU A 219 -5.87 -5.43 -16.91
N SER A 220 -5.24 -5.76 -18.03
CA SER A 220 -4.01 -5.09 -18.49
C SER A 220 -4.25 -3.61 -18.75
N ASN A 221 -5.38 -3.26 -19.38
CA ASN A 221 -5.75 -1.86 -19.63
C ASN A 221 -6.03 -1.12 -18.32
N ALA A 222 -6.79 -1.73 -17.41
CA ALA A 222 -7.07 -1.15 -16.09
C ALA A 222 -5.78 -0.93 -15.28
N PHE A 223 -4.86 -1.90 -15.31
CA PHE A 223 -3.54 -1.75 -14.69
C PHE A 223 -2.78 -0.57 -15.30
N THR A 224 -2.66 -0.51 -16.63
CA THR A 224 -1.93 0.55 -17.31
C THR A 224 -2.55 1.93 -17.04
N ALA A 225 -3.88 2.03 -17.15
CA ALA A 225 -4.63 3.27 -16.91
C ALA A 225 -4.54 3.77 -15.46
N SER A 226 -4.36 2.88 -14.49
CA SER A 226 -4.14 3.26 -13.09
C SER A 226 -2.66 3.49 -12.78
N PHE A 227 -1.77 2.65 -13.28
CA PHE A 227 -0.33 2.71 -12.97
C PHE A 227 0.33 4.00 -13.49
N LEU A 228 0.08 4.37 -14.75
CA LEU A 228 0.74 5.52 -15.35
C LEU A 228 0.44 6.83 -14.60
N PRO A 229 -0.81 7.25 -14.37
CA PRO A 229 -1.07 8.49 -13.65
C PRO A 229 -0.62 8.44 -12.19
N LEU A 230 -0.76 7.31 -11.50
CA LEU A 230 -0.43 7.20 -10.08
C LEU A 230 1.07 7.09 -9.86
N ARG A 231 1.75 6.17 -10.55
CA ARG A 231 3.15 5.82 -10.30
C ARG A 231 4.14 6.62 -11.13
N VAL A 232 3.74 7.10 -12.32
CA VAL A 232 4.61 7.91 -13.19
C VAL A 232 4.29 9.39 -13.09
N GLY A 233 3.03 9.75 -12.80
CA GLY A 233 2.59 11.13 -12.61
C GLY A 233 2.68 11.56 -11.14
N LEU A 234 1.72 11.13 -10.32
CA LEU A 234 1.51 11.67 -8.98
C LEU A 234 2.62 11.28 -7.98
N LEU A 235 3.10 10.04 -8.00
CA LEU A 235 4.11 9.59 -7.04
C LEU A 235 5.46 10.33 -7.18
N PRO A 236 6.01 10.58 -8.38
CA PRO A 236 7.20 11.43 -8.54
C PRO A 236 6.97 12.89 -8.12
N MET A 237 5.80 13.44 -8.41
CA MET A 237 5.44 14.80 -7.94
C MET A 237 5.41 14.85 -6.41
N TYR A 238 4.82 13.85 -5.78
CA TYR A 238 4.82 13.69 -4.34
C TYR A 238 6.24 13.55 -3.78
N ALA A 239 7.07 12.70 -4.36
CA ALA A 239 8.47 12.53 -3.97
C ALA A 239 9.26 13.83 -4.05
N LEU A 240 9.07 14.60 -5.13
CA LEU A 240 9.72 15.90 -5.30
C LEU A 240 9.25 16.94 -4.28
N ALA A 241 7.95 17.00 -3.99
CA ALA A 241 7.40 17.89 -2.96
C ALA A 241 7.96 17.53 -1.58
N PHE A 242 8.03 16.25 -1.25
CA PHE A 242 8.60 15.77 0.00
C PHE A 242 10.10 16.07 0.11
N LEU A 243 10.87 15.84 -0.96
CA LEU A 243 12.29 16.23 -1.04
C LEU A 243 12.48 17.71 -0.74
N ARG A 244 11.74 18.58 -1.42
CA ARG A 244 11.82 20.03 -1.19
C ARG A 244 11.51 20.41 0.26
N ALA A 245 10.45 19.82 0.85
CA ALA A 245 10.07 20.10 2.23
C ALA A 245 11.12 19.60 3.24
N ALA A 246 11.72 18.42 3.01
CA ALA A 246 12.74 17.85 3.87
C ALA A 246 14.05 18.65 3.86
N PHE A 247 14.50 19.08 2.66
CA PHE A 247 15.76 19.82 2.53
C PHE A 247 15.62 21.32 2.82
N SER A 248 14.42 21.89 2.81
CA SER A 248 14.15 23.26 3.28
C SER A 248 13.95 23.38 4.79
N GLY A 249 14.01 22.27 5.54
CA GLY A 249 13.81 22.23 6.98
C GLY A 249 12.36 22.30 7.45
N LYS A 250 11.38 22.37 6.54
CA LYS A 250 9.95 22.45 6.88
C LYS A 250 9.45 21.23 7.67
N LEU A 251 10.09 20.08 7.50
CA LEU A 251 9.72 18.82 8.18
C LEU A 251 10.53 18.57 9.46
N ASP A 252 11.51 19.42 9.77
CA ASP A 252 12.43 19.17 10.89
C ASP A 252 11.70 19.17 12.24
N ALA A 253 10.70 20.02 12.41
CA ALA A 253 9.88 20.08 13.63
C ALA A 253 8.98 18.86 13.81
N VAL A 254 8.57 18.19 12.72
CA VAL A 254 7.64 17.06 12.74
C VAL A 254 8.36 15.73 12.82
N LEU A 255 9.38 15.54 12.00
CA LEU A 255 10.08 14.27 11.83
C LEU A 255 11.48 14.25 12.45
N GLY A 256 12.04 15.42 12.73
CA GLY A 256 13.48 15.60 12.98
C GLY A 256 14.28 15.61 11.67
N ALA A 257 15.31 16.46 11.59
CA ALA A 257 16.07 16.71 10.37
C ALA A 257 16.65 15.43 9.73
N ALA A 258 17.27 14.57 10.52
CA ALA A 258 17.89 13.34 10.02
C ALA A 258 16.86 12.38 9.41
N ARG A 259 15.72 12.19 10.07
CA ARG A 259 14.65 11.31 9.60
C ARG A 259 13.98 11.88 8.34
N ALA A 260 13.69 13.18 8.31
CA ALA A 260 13.10 13.84 7.15
C ALA A 260 13.95 13.61 5.90
N ARG A 261 15.26 13.81 6.01
CA ARG A 261 16.22 13.62 4.90
C ARG A 261 16.36 12.16 4.51
N LEU A 262 16.42 11.23 5.49
CA LEU A 262 16.43 9.80 5.21
C LEU A 262 15.18 9.39 4.42
N TRP A 263 13.99 9.76 4.89
CA TRP A 263 12.74 9.43 4.20
C TRP A 263 12.69 10.04 2.79
N ALA A 264 13.20 11.26 2.63
CA ALA A 264 13.26 11.90 1.31
C ALA A 264 14.07 11.07 0.31
N VAL A 265 15.24 10.57 0.73
CA VAL A 265 16.08 9.70 -0.11
C VAL A 265 15.35 8.38 -0.41
N LEU A 266 14.73 7.74 0.60
CA LEU A 266 14.02 6.48 0.42
C LEU A 266 12.79 6.62 -0.49
N ILE A 267 12.02 7.70 -0.35
CA ILE A 267 10.85 8.00 -1.21
C ILE A 267 11.31 8.29 -2.64
N ALA A 268 12.40 9.02 -2.82
CA ALA A 268 12.98 9.25 -4.14
C ALA A 268 13.45 7.95 -4.80
N ALA A 269 14.09 7.07 -4.04
CA ALA A 269 14.50 5.75 -4.52
C ALA A 269 13.30 4.88 -4.93
N ALA A 270 12.22 4.88 -4.14
CA ALA A 270 10.97 4.20 -4.49
C ALA A 270 10.32 4.78 -5.76
N GLY A 271 10.34 6.10 -5.92
CA GLY A 271 9.91 6.79 -7.13
C GLY A 271 10.72 6.38 -8.37
N ALA A 272 12.05 6.34 -8.24
CA ALA A 272 12.93 5.87 -9.31
C ALA A 272 12.65 4.41 -9.70
N GLY A 273 12.42 3.53 -8.74
CA GLY A 273 11.99 2.14 -9.00
C GLY A 273 10.69 2.08 -9.81
N SER A 274 9.72 2.95 -9.51
CA SER A 274 8.46 3.04 -10.28
C SER A 274 8.70 3.44 -11.74
N LEU A 275 9.67 4.31 -12.01
CA LEU A 275 10.05 4.68 -13.39
C LEU A 275 10.72 3.53 -14.14
N VAL A 276 11.51 2.69 -13.46
CA VAL A 276 12.07 1.46 -14.06
C VAL A 276 10.96 0.51 -14.49
N TRP A 277 9.96 0.28 -13.64
CA TRP A 277 8.79 -0.53 -13.99
C TRP A 277 7.96 0.09 -15.11
N ALA A 278 7.78 1.41 -15.13
CA ALA A 278 7.08 2.11 -16.21
C ALA A 278 7.77 1.90 -17.56
N LYS A 279 9.10 2.01 -17.61
CA LYS A 279 9.88 1.72 -18.82
C LYS A 279 9.63 0.30 -19.33
N ALA A 280 9.65 -0.70 -18.45
CA ALA A 280 9.39 -2.09 -18.81
C ALA A 280 7.96 -2.29 -19.33
N LEU A 281 6.96 -1.65 -18.70
CA LEU A 281 5.57 -1.70 -19.14
C LEU A 281 5.37 -1.10 -20.52
N VAL A 282 5.90 0.09 -20.77
CA VAL A 282 5.81 0.78 -22.07
C VAL A 282 6.52 -0.02 -23.16
N ALA A 283 7.70 -0.57 -22.88
CA ALA A 283 8.43 -1.41 -23.83
C ALA A 283 7.63 -2.69 -24.19
N GLY A 284 7.01 -3.32 -23.20
CA GLY A 284 6.11 -4.46 -23.42
C GLY A 284 4.90 -4.12 -24.31
N PHE A 285 4.27 -2.98 -24.05
CA PHE A 285 3.13 -2.49 -24.82
C PHE A 285 3.51 -2.21 -26.29
N LEU A 286 4.62 -1.52 -26.53
CA LEU A 286 5.11 -1.22 -27.88
C LEU A 286 5.47 -2.50 -28.65
N LYS A 287 6.04 -3.49 -27.98
CA LYS A 287 6.34 -4.81 -28.57
C LYS A 287 5.06 -5.53 -29.00
N ALA A 288 4.03 -5.52 -28.14
CA ALA A 288 2.74 -6.14 -28.44
C ALA A 288 2.05 -5.48 -29.66
N GLN A 289 2.10 -4.16 -29.77
CA GLN A 289 1.54 -3.47 -30.94
C GLN A 289 2.25 -3.82 -32.27
N LYS A 290 3.57 -4.02 -32.24
CA LYS A 290 4.32 -4.41 -33.44
C LYS A 290 3.93 -5.82 -33.90
N SER A 291 3.67 -6.75 -32.99
CA SER A 291 3.26 -8.12 -33.32
C SER A 291 1.85 -8.26 -33.90
N VAL A 292 0.98 -7.28 -33.68
CA VAL A 292 -0.38 -7.25 -34.25
C VAL A 292 -0.36 -6.69 -35.68
N LYS A 293 0.65 -5.90 -36.06
CA LYS A 293 0.78 -5.29 -37.40
C LYS A 293 1.60 -6.13 -38.37
N ALA A 294 2.30 -7.16 -37.89
CA ALA A 294 3.07 -8.13 -38.67
C ALA A 294 2.24 -9.38 -38.95
#